data_6b64e78d1f90e301887f452b6bafc769
#
_entry.id   6b64e78d1f90e301887f452b6bafc769
#
_cell.length_a   1.000
_cell.length_b   1.000
_cell.length_c   1.000
_cell.angle_alpha   90.00
_cell.angle_beta   90.00
_cell.angle_gamma   90.00
#
_symmetry.space_group_name_H-M   'P 1'
#
loop_
_entity.id
_entity.type
_entity.pdbx_description
1 polymer ?
#
loop_
_entity_poly.entity_id
_entity_poly.type
_entity_poly.pdbx_seq_one_letter_code
_entity_poly.pdbx_strand_id
1 'polypeptide(L)'
;MSVISMKQLLEAGVHFGHQTRRWNPKMAPYIFTERNGIYIIDLQKTVKKVEEAYNFIREVSLEGKDILFVGTKKQAQEAIQEEAIRSNMHFVNNRWLGGMLTNFKTIKTRIARLEALETMEQDGTFDVLPKKEVIKLKGEMEKLQKNLGGITNLDVNNIGAMFVVDPRKEKNAISEAKILGIPVVAIVDTNCDPEEVDYVIPGNDDAIRAVKLITAKLADGIIEGRQGEQLAE
;
A
#
# COMPACT_ATOMS: atom_id res chain seq x y z
N MET A 1 8.26 5.14 -23.77
CA MET A 1 6.78 5.02 -23.82
C MET A 1 6.24 5.52 -22.49
N SER A 2 5.11 6.24 -22.47
CA SER A 2 4.50 6.64 -21.19
C SER A 2 4.01 5.41 -20.43
N VAL A 3 4.32 5.31 -19.14
CA VAL A 3 3.92 4.20 -18.24
C VAL A 3 2.40 4.05 -18.19
N ILE A 4 1.69 5.19 -18.26
CA ILE A 4 0.23 5.25 -18.19
C ILE A 4 -0.29 6.33 -19.14
N SER A 5 -1.41 6.07 -19.82
CA SER A 5 -2.04 7.06 -20.70
C SER A 5 -3.09 7.90 -19.96
N MET A 6 -3.25 9.15 -20.38
CA MET A 6 -4.31 10.02 -19.85
C MET A 6 -5.71 9.42 -20.03
N LYS A 7 -5.93 8.67 -21.13
CA LYS A 7 -7.20 8.01 -21.43
C LYS A 7 -7.52 6.94 -20.36
N GLN A 8 -6.54 6.11 -19.99
CA GLN A 8 -6.69 5.11 -18.92
C GLN A 8 -7.05 5.74 -17.58
N LEU A 9 -6.36 6.84 -17.21
CA LEU A 9 -6.64 7.59 -15.98
C LEU A 9 -8.06 8.16 -15.97
N LEU A 10 -8.52 8.71 -17.11
CA LEU A 10 -9.85 9.27 -17.25
C LEU A 10 -10.93 8.17 -17.10
N GLU A 11 -10.77 7.04 -17.79
CA GLU A 11 -11.70 5.91 -17.77
C GLU A 11 -11.77 5.24 -16.38
N ALA A 12 -10.66 5.23 -15.65
CA ALA A 12 -10.61 4.74 -14.26
C ALA A 12 -11.19 5.73 -13.24
N GLY A 13 -11.45 6.98 -13.63
CA GLY A 13 -12.01 8.01 -12.75
C GLY A 13 -10.99 8.60 -11.76
N VAL A 14 -9.70 8.59 -12.10
CA VAL A 14 -8.61 9.13 -11.26
C VAL A 14 -8.73 10.64 -11.07
N HIS A 15 -9.37 11.35 -12.01
CA HIS A 15 -9.53 12.81 -12.01
C HIS A 15 -10.56 13.34 -11.01
N PHE A 16 -11.40 12.50 -10.44
CA PHE A 16 -12.36 12.95 -9.42
C PHE A 16 -11.69 13.08 -8.07
N GLY A 17 -11.76 14.25 -7.48
CA GLY A 17 -11.36 14.50 -6.10
C GLY A 17 -12.56 14.51 -5.16
N HIS A 18 -12.34 15.00 -3.95
CA HIS A 18 -13.36 15.17 -2.93
C HIS A 18 -14.16 16.46 -3.10
N GLN A 19 -15.25 16.59 -2.33
CA GLN A 19 -16.05 17.80 -2.24
C GLN A 19 -15.20 19.00 -1.83
N THR A 20 -15.48 20.17 -2.42
CA THR A 20 -14.71 21.41 -2.22
C THR A 20 -14.55 21.80 -0.75
N ARG A 21 -15.55 21.56 0.11
CA ARG A 21 -15.50 21.86 1.55
C ARG A 21 -14.50 21.00 2.35
N ARG A 22 -13.99 19.91 1.78
CA ARG A 22 -13.08 18.96 2.42
C ARG A 22 -11.64 19.04 1.93
N TRP A 23 -11.37 19.95 1.03
CA TRP A 23 -10.07 20.00 0.36
C TRP A 23 -8.95 20.50 1.29
N ASN A 24 -7.71 20.17 0.93
CA ASN A 24 -6.52 20.75 1.53
C ASN A 24 -5.97 21.84 0.58
N PRO A 25 -5.75 23.09 1.04
CA PRO A 25 -5.20 24.17 0.22
C PRO A 25 -3.86 23.84 -0.44
N LYS A 26 -3.03 23.01 0.19
CA LYS A 26 -1.75 22.56 -0.37
C LYS A 26 -1.90 21.70 -1.62
N MET A 27 -3.09 21.16 -1.88
CA MET A 27 -3.42 20.44 -3.11
C MET A 27 -3.75 21.36 -4.29
N ALA A 28 -3.85 22.68 -4.09
CA ALA A 28 -4.14 23.65 -5.15
C ALA A 28 -3.27 23.45 -6.42
N PRO A 29 -1.95 23.18 -6.34
CA PRO A 29 -1.14 22.95 -7.54
C PRO A 29 -1.58 21.76 -8.41
N TYR A 30 -2.29 20.78 -7.84
CA TYR A 30 -2.72 19.54 -8.51
C TYR A 30 -4.18 19.58 -8.97
N ILE A 31 -4.91 20.65 -8.66
CA ILE A 31 -6.31 20.84 -9.04
C ILE A 31 -6.38 21.55 -10.39
N PHE A 32 -7.17 21.00 -11.30
CA PHE A 32 -7.44 21.60 -12.62
C PHE A 32 -8.62 22.61 -12.56
N THR A 33 -9.74 22.18 -11.97
CA THR A 33 -10.96 22.99 -11.88
C THR A 33 -11.91 22.43 -10.81
N GLU A 34 -13.01 23.14 -10.59
CA GLU A 34 -14.15 22.67 -9.82
C GLU A 34 -15.34 22.41 -10.74
N ARG A 35 -16.07 21.33 -10.51
CA ARG A 35 -17.33 21.02 -11.19
C ARG A 35 -18.33 20.38 -10.23
N ASN A 36 -19.51 20.96 -10.14
CA ASN A 36 -20.61 20.46 -9.29
C ASN A 36 -20.19 20.27 -7.80
N GLY A 37 -19.39 21.17 -7.26
CA GLY A 37 -18.92 21.10 -5.86
C GLY A 37 -17.87 20.02 -5.59
N ILE A 38 -17.24 19.47 -6.63
CA ILE A 38 -16.16 18.48 -6.57
C ILE A 38 -14.95 19.03 -7.31
N TYR A 39 -13.76 18.90 -6.72
CA TYR A 39 -12.52 19.25 -7.41
C TYR A 39 -12.15 18.19 -8.45
N ILE A 40 -11.64 18.65 -9.56
CA ILE A 40 -11.11 17.81 -10.65
C ILE A 40 -9.59 17.91 -10.62
N ILE A 41 -8.93 16.78 -10.52
CA ILE A 41 -7.47 16.68 -10.48
C ILE A 41 -6.90 16.80 -11.89
N ASP A 42 -5.76 17.48 -12.01
CA ASP A 42 -5.04 17.67 -13.27
C ASP A 42 -4.30 16.36 -13.66
N LEU A 43 -4.90 15.65 -14.62
CA LEU A 43 -4.34 14.36 -15.09
C LEU A 43 -3.00 14.51 -15.81
N GLN A 44 -2.64 15.67 -16.36
CA GLN A 44 -1.32 15.88 -16.95
C GLN A 44 -0.23 15.82 -15.88
N LYS A 45 -0.52 16.36 -14.70
CA LYS A 45 0.36 16.27 -13.54
C LYS A 45 0.39 14.85 -12.97
N THR A 46 -0.78 14.19 -12.93
CA THR A 46 -0.87 12.79 -12.48
C THR A 46 0.02 11.88 -13.33
N VAL A 47 -0.05 11.98 -14.67
CA VAL A 47 0.81 11.17 -15.57
C VAL A 47 2.29 11.34 -15.22
N LYS A 48 2.77 12.59 -15.09
CA LYS A 48 4.17 12.88 -14.76
C LYS A 48 4.56 12.30 -13.40
N LYS A 49 3.69 12.48 -12.41
CA LYS A 49 3.95 12.00 -11.03
C LYS A 49 3.89 10.48 -10.92
N VAL A 50 3.06 9.81 -11.70
CA VAL A 50 3.08 8.34 -11.81
C VAL A 50 4.39 7.87 -12.44
N GLU A 51 4.88 8.54 -13.49
CA GLU A 51 6.17 8.20 -14.12
C GLU A 51 7.36 8.40 -13.15
N GLU A 52 7.37 9.49 -12.39
CA GLU A 52 8.38 9.74 -11.34
C GLU A 52 8.36 8.62 -10.28
N ALA A 53 7.18 8.29 -9.77
CA ALA A 53 7.00 7.24 -8.77
C ALA A 53 7.35 5.85 -9.31
N TYR A 54 6.96 5.56 -10.55
CA TYR A 54 7.30 4.30 -11.22
C TYR A 54 8.81 4.10 -11.33
N ASN A 55 9.53 5.11 -11.83
CA ASN A 55 10.98 5.03 -11.98
C ASN A 55 11.67 4.85 -10.62
N PHE A 56 11.24 5.60 -9.61
CA PHE A 56 11.76 5.44 -8.24
C PHE A 56 11.54 4.04 -7.70
N ILE A 57 10.33 3.49 -7.79
CA ILE A 57 9.99 2.13 -7.33
C ILE A 57 10.80 1.07 -8.09
N ARG A 58 10.98 1.24 -9.40
CA ARG A 58 11.80 0.36 -10.23
C ARG A 58 13.26 0.37 -9.79
N GLU A 59 13.83 1.54 -9.51
CA GLU A 59 15.21 1.67 -9.01
C GLU A 59 15.39 0.99 -7.64
N VAL A 60 14.47 1.22 -6.70
CA VAL A 60 14.45 0.55 -5.39
C VAL A 60 14.39 -0.97 -5.55
N SER A 61 13.57 -1.46 -6.48
CA SER A 61 13.44 -2.88 -6.76
C SER A 61 14.69 -3.46 -7.43
N LEU A 62 15.36 -2.71 -8.30
CA LEU A 62 16.63 -3.08 -8.94
C LEU A 62 17.77 -3.22 -7.92
N GLU A 63 17.72 -2.46 -6.81
CA GLU A 63 18.67 -2.58 -5.69
C GLU A 63 18.40 -3.82 -4.80
N GLY A 64 17.45 -4.68 -5.15
CA GLY A 64 17.09 -5.84 -4.34
C GLY A 64 16.26 -5.51 -3.09
N LYS A 65 15.77 -4.28 -2.93
CA LYS A 65 14.97 -3.86 -1.78
C LYS A 65 13.49 -4.16 -1.97
N ASP A 66 12.79 -4.33 -0.84
CA ASP A 66 11.37 -4.62 -0.83
C ASP A 66 10.53 -3.34 -0.74
N ILE A 67 9.33 -3.42 -1.27
CA ILE A 67 8.32 -2.36 -1.20
C ILE A 67 7.17 -2.84 -0.32
N LEU A 68 6.78 -2.04 0.68
CA LEU A 68 5.64 -2.31 1.53
C LEU A 68 4.39 -1.58 1.02
N PHE A 69 3.38 -2.34 0.62
CA PHE A 69 2.09 -1.80 0.19
C PHE A 69 1.15 -1.60 1.37
N VAL A 70 0.59 -0.39 1.53
CA VAL A 70 -0.29 -0.04 2.64
C VAL A 70 -1.58 0.60 2.13
N GLY A 71 -2.72 0.02 2.47
CA GLY A 71 -4.01 0.58 2.10
C GLY A 71 -5.15 -0.12 2.83
N THR A 72 -5.59 0.48 3.95
CA THR A 72 -6.65 -0.10 4.79
C THR A 72 -8.05 0.35 4.38
N LYS A 73 -8.17 1.25 3.39
CA LYS A 73 -9.43 1.69 2.83
C LYS A 73 -10.11 0.55 2.09
N LYS A 74 -11.42 0.35 2.26
CA LYS A 74 -12.17 -0.75 1.63
C LYS A 74 -11.95 -0.83 0.11
N GLN A 75 -11.85 0.33 -0.54
CA GLN A 75 -11.64 0.45 -1.98
C GLN A 75 -10.22 0.05 -2.42
N ALA A 76 -9.26 0.03 -1.50
CA ALA A 76 -7.86 -0.28 -1.77
C ALA A 76 -7.45 -1.71 -1.37
N GLN A 77 -8.17 -2.32 -0.42
CA GLN A 77 -7.75 -3.57 0.23
C GLN A 77 -7.44 -4.70 -0.75
N GLU A 78 -8.31 -4.91 -1.74
CA GLU A 78 -8.16 -5.97 -2.74
C GLU A 78 -7.00 -5.66 -3.70
N ALA A 79 -6.94 -4.44 -4.24
CA ALA A 79 -5.88 -4.03 -5.15
C ALA A 79 -4.49 -4.09 -4.50
N ILE A 80 -4.37 -3.65 -3.26
CA ILE A 80 -3.13 -3.72 -2.47
C ILE A 80 -2.67 -5.18 -2.31
N GLN A 81 -3.58 -6.07 -1.94
CA GLN A 81 -3.26 -7.49 -1.75
C GLN A 81 -2.89 -8.19 -3.06
N GLU A 82 -3.71 -8.05 -4.10
CA GLU A 82 -3.47 -8.68 -5.40
C GLU A 82 -2.12 -8.27 -5.99
N GLU A 83 -1.84 -6.96 -6.01
CA GLU A 83 -0.66 -6.43 -6.66
C GLU A 83 0.63 -6.67 -5.84
N ALA A 84 0.55 -6.64 -4.51
CA ALA A 84 1.67 -7.01 -3.67
C ALA A 84 2.03 -8.50 -3.84
N ILE A 85 1.04 -9.40 -3.86
CA ILE A 85 1.28 -10.83 -4.13
C ILE A 85 1.86 -11.02 -5.53
N ARG A 86 1.30 -10.35 -6.55
CA ARG A 86 1.77 -10.45 -7.94
C ARG A 86 3.24 -10.03 -8.11
N SER A 87 3.66 -9.01 -7.37
CA SER A 87 5.04 -8.49 -7.39
C SER A 87 5.96 -9.14 -6.34
N ASN A 88 5.48 -10.15 -5.60
CA ASN A 88 6.19 -10.80 -4.49
C ASN A 88 6.67 -9.81 -3.41
N MET A 89 5.79 -8.86 -3.06
CA MET A 89 6.03 -7.83 -2.05
C MET A 89 5.11 -7.98 -0.86
N HIS A 90 5.37 -7.20 0.18
CA HIS A 90 4.65 -7.22 1.44
C HIS A 90 3.48 -6.24 1.44
N PHE A 91 2.43 -6.52 2.22
CA PHE A 91 1.27 -5.64 2.29
C PHE A 91 0.60 -5.59 3.66
N VAL A 92 -0.06 -4.45 3.91
CA VAL A 92 -1.00 -4.24 5.02
C VAL A 92 -2.28 -3.64 4.45
N ASN A 93 -3.34 -4.44 4.38
CA ASN A 93 -4.60 -4.05 3.75
C ASN A 93 -5.80 -3.98 4.69
N ASN A 94 -5.65 -4.34 5.98
CA ASN A 94 -6.77 -4.35 6.90
C ASN A 94 -6.65 -3.26 7.97
N ARG A 95 -5.64 -3.32 8.82
CA ARG A 95 -5.40 -2.33 9.88
C ARG A 95 -3.91 -2.19 10.14
N TRP A 96 -3.42 -0.96 10.12
CA TRP A 96 -2.07 -0.66 10.60
C TRP A 96 -2.04 -0.77 12.13
N LEU A 97 -1.18 -1.64 12.65
CA LEU A 97 -0.94 -1.76 14.09
C LEU A 97 0.19 -0.80 14.47
N GLY A 98 -0.04 0.06 15.47
CA GLY A 98 1.01 0.98 15.93
C GLY A 98 2.28 0.22 16.35
N GLY A 99 3.43 0.69 15.87
CA GLY A 99 4.72 0.03 16.08
C GLY A 99 5.01 -1.11 15.09
N MET A 100 4.26 -1.20 13.99
CA MET A 100 4.42 -2.27 13.00
C MET A 100 5.81 -2.26 12.35
N LEU A 101 6.43 -1.09 12.19
CA LEU A 101 7.81 -0.94 11.74
C LEU A 101 8.75 -0.58 12.91
N THR A 102 8.39 0.42 13.70
CA THR A 102 9.24 0.96 14.77
C THR A 102 9.39 0.01 15.97
N ASN A 103 8.47 -0.92 16.17
CA ASN A 103 8.54 -1.97 17.20
C ASN A 103 8.35 -3.37 16.61
N PHE A 104 9.01 -3.63 15.50
CA PHE A 104 8.87 -4.89 14.75
C PHE A 104 9.23 -6.14 15.57
N LYS A 105 10.10 -6.00 16.58
CA LYS A 105 10.41 -7.11 17.51
C LYS A 105 9.15 -7.68 18.17
N THR A 106 8.24 -6.81 18.61
CA THR A 106 6.95 -7.23 19.17
C THR A 106 6.03 -7.83 18.10
N ILE A 107 6.02 -7.28 16.90
CA ILE A 107 5.24 -7.83 15.77
C ILE A 107 5.73 -9.23 15.42
N LYS A 108 7.05 -9.47 15.37
CA LYS A 108 7.62 -10.82 15.14
C LYS A 108 7.10 -11.86 16.13
N THR A 109 6.91 -11.51 17.41
CA THR A 109 6.33 -12.46 18.38
C THR A 109 4.88 -12.83 18.05
N ARG A 110 4.12 -11.92 17.43
CA ARG A 110 2.75 -12.19 16.99
C ARG A 110 2.71 -12.97 15.68
N ILE A 111 3.68 -12.75 14.79
CA ILE A 111 3.87 -13.56 13.58
C ILE A 111 4.24 -15.00 13.98
N ALA A 112 5.20 -15.19 14.88
CA ALA A 112 5.55 -16.52 15.39
C ALA A 112 4.34 -17.22 16.06
N ARG A 113 3.46 -16.47 16.72
CA ARG A 113 2.21 -17.03 17.27
C ARG A 113 1.26 -17.48 16.17
N LEU A 114 1.16 -16.72 15.05
CA LEU A 114 0.37 -17.11 13.89
C LEU A 114 0.89 -18.43 13.29
N GLU A 115 2.19 -18.50 13.01
CA GLU A 115 2.85 -19.70 12.49
C GLU A 115 2.64 -20.93 13.39
N ALA A 116 2.73 -20.75 14.72
CA ALA A 116 2.44 -21.81 15.66
C ALA A 116 0.99 -22.30 15.60
N LEU A 117 0.02 -21.39 15.42
CA LEU A 117 -1.39 -21.77 15.27
C LEU A 117 -1.67 -22.48 13.94
N GLU A 118 -1.05 -22.04 12.85
CA GLU A 118 -1.13 -22.69 11.54
C GLU A 118 -0.53 -24.10 11.59
N THR A 119 0.61 -24.27 12.27
CA THR A 119 1.23 -25.58 12.49
C THR A 119 0.30 -26.50 13.31
N MET A 120 -0.34 -25.99 14.38
CA MET A 120 -1.31 -26.75 15.17
C MET A 120 -2.54 -27.18 14.39
N GLU A 121 -2.95 -26.43 13.36
CA GLU A 121 -4.03 -26.81 12.45
C GLU A 121 -3.58 -27.91 11.49
N GLN A 122 -2.35 -27.80 10.95
CA GLN A 122 -1.81 -28.77 9.99
C GLN A 122 -1.45 -30.13 10.61
N ASP A 123 -0.95 -30.15 11.84
CA ASP A 123 -0.54 -31.38 12.53
C ASP A 123 -1.70 -32.10 13.25
N GLY A 124 -2.94 -31.57 13.14
CA GLY A 124 -4.13 -32.17 13.72
C GLY A 124 -4.28 -31.94 15.23
N THR A 125 -3.49 -31.07 15.83
CA THR A 125 -3.59 -30.74 17.28
C THR A 125 -5.00 -30.24 17.64
N PHE A 126 -5.66 -29.53 16.72
CA PHE A 126 -7.03 -29.03 16.94
C PHE A 126 -8.07 -30.15 17.09
N ASP A 127 -7.81 -31.37 16.55
CA ASP A 127 -8.74 -32.49 16.63
C ASP A 127 -8.79 -33.13 18.03
N VAL A 128 -7.73 -32.95 18.82
CA VAL A 128 -7.60 -33.48 20.18
C VAL A 128 -8.06 -32.48 21.25
N LEU A 129 -8.25 -31.21 20.90
CA LEU A 129 -8.61 -30.16 21.85
C LEU A 129 -10.15 -30.05 22.03
N PRO A 130 -10.64 -29.55 23.18
CA PRO A 130 -12.04 -29.26 23.39
C PRO A 130 -12.57 -28.25 22.34
N LYS A 131 -13.74 -28.47 21.78
CA LYS A 131 -14.36 -27.62 20.74
C LYS A 131 -14.34 -26.12 21.07
N LYS A 132 -14.56 -25.76 22.36
CA LYS A 132 -14.56 -24.36 22.81
C LYS A 132 -13.18 -23.71 22.69
N GLU A 133 -12.11 -24.44 22.94
CA GLU A 133 -10.73 -23.97 22.77
C GLU A 133 -10.36 -23.82 21.30
N VAL A 134 -10.73 -24.80 20.48
CA VAL A 134 -10.49 -24.75 19.03
C VAL A 134 -11.14 -23.51 18.40
N ILE A 135 -12.39 -23.19 18.74
CA ILE A 135 -13.08 -21.99 18.27
C ILE A 135 -12.31 -20.71 18.65
N LYS A 136 -11.80 -20.66 19.88
CA LYS A 136 -11.02 -19.51 20.36
C LYS A 136 -9.69 -19.37 19.63
N LEU A 137 -8.96 -20.47 19.42
CA LEU A 137 -7.67 -20.49 18.72
C LEU A 137 -7.84 -20.14 17.24
N LYS A 138 -8.85 -20.69 16.57
CA LYS A 138 -9.19 -20.34 15.18
C LYS A 138 -9.56 -18.86 15.04
N GLY A 139 -10.35 -18.32 15.96
CA GLY A 139 -10.68 -16.89 15.95
C GLY A 139 -9.47 -15.97 16.24
N GLU A 140 -8.46 -16.44 17.02
CA GLU A 140 -7.19 -15.74 17.19
C GLU A 140 -6.36 -15.81 15.90
N MET A 141 -6.24 -16.97 15.29
CA MET A 141 -5.52 -17.21 14.04
C MET A 141 -6.07 -16.35 12.89
N GLU A 142 -7.39 -16.32 12.68
CA GLU A 142 -8.03 -15.47 11.66
C GLU A 142 -7.72 -13.98 11.85
N LYS A 143 -7.73 -13.49 13.10
CA LYS A 143 -7.39 -12.09 13.41
C LYS A 143 -5.93 -11.77 13.12
N LEU A 144 -5.02 -12.68 13.46
CA LEU A 144 -3.60 -12.53 13.20
C LEU A 144 -3.33 -12.57 11.69
N GLN A 145 -3.87 -13.57 10.99
CA GLN A 145 -3.75 -13.72 9.54
C GLN A 145 -4.27 -12.48 8.80
N LYS A 146 -5.42 -11.97 9.20
CA LYS A 146 -6.02 -10.78 8.59
C LYS A 146 -5.17 -9.52 8.73
N ASN A 147 -4.44 -9.36 9.84
CA ASN A 147 -3.67 -8.15 10.11
C ASN A 147 -2.18 -8.28 9.79
N LEU A 148 -1.62 -9.48 9.86
CA LEU A 148 -0.18 -9.74 9.74
C LEU A 148 0.20 -10.67 8.59
N GLY A 149 -0.76 -11.35 7.97
CA GLY A 149 -0.50 -12.33 6.92
C GLY A 149 0.29 -11.79 5.73
N GLY A 150 0.14 -10.49 5.41
CA GLY A 150 0.90 -9.85 4.33
C GLY A 150 2.33 -9.45 4.68
N ILE A 151 2.76 -9.62 5.94
CA ILE A 151 4.08 -9.21 6.44
C ILE A 151 4.83 -10.32 7.19
N THR A 152 4.42 -11.57 7.06
CA THR A 152 5.03 -12.71 7.74
C THR A 152 6.54 -12.83 7.47
N ASN A 153 6.92 -12.65 6.21
CA ASN A 153 8.31 -12.74 5.74
C ASN A 153 9.01 -11.37 5.62
N LEU A 154 8.46 -10.32 6.24
CA LEU A 154 9.00 -8.97 6.13
C LEU A 154 10.32 -8.84 6.89
N ASP A 155 11.35 -8.34 6.20
CA ASP A 155 12.53 -7.76 6.83
C ASP A 155 12.46 -6.23 6.77
N VAL A 156 12.26 -5.59 7.93
CA VAL A 156 12.16 -4.13 8.03
C VAL A 156 13.42 -3.42 7.54
N ASN A 157 14.60 -4.05 7.67
CA ASN A 157 15.85 -3.47 7.22
C ASN A 157 16.00 -3.48 5.69
N ASN A 158 15.25 -4.35 5.01
CA ASN A 158 15.27 -4.46 3.55
C ASN A 158 14.19 -3.61 2.87
N ILE A 159 13.34 -2.89 3.62
CA ILE A 159 12.33 -2.03 3.03
C ILE A 159 13.01 -0.80 2.41
N GLY A 160 12.92 -0.67 1.09
CA GLY A 160 13.44 0.48 0.35
C GLY A 160 12.41 1.59 0.10
N ALA A 161 11.11 1.25 0.09
CA ALA A 161 10.02 2.22 -0.08
C ALA A 161 8.71 1.70 0.51
N MET A 162 7.80 2.63 0.83
CA MET A 162 6.43 2.32 1.24
C MET A 162 5.45 2.97 0.26
N PHE A 163 4.53 2.18 -0.31
CA PHE A 163 3.43 2.70 -1.12
C PHE A 163 2.15 2.78 -0.31
N VAL A 164 1.50 3.94 -0.28
CA VAL A 164 0.34 4.24 0.57
C VAL A 164 -0.85 4.70 -0.24
N VAL A 165 -2.03 4.18 0.08
CA VAL A 165 -3.31 4.70 -0.44
C VAL A 165 -4.04 5.44 0.69
N ASP A 166 -4.38 6.70 0.47
CA ASP A 166 -4.99 7.62 1.44
C ASP A 166 -4.04 7.96 2.63
N PRO A 167 -3.09 8.91 2.44
CA PRO A 167 -2.17 9.35 3.50
C PRO A 167 -2.88 9.83 4.77
N ARG A 168 -4.07 10.43 4.63
CA ARG A 168 -4.84 10.92 5.76
C ARG A 168 -5.27 9.80 6.71
N LYS A 169 -5.62 8.64 6.17
CA LYS A 169 -6.00 7.46 6.95
C LYS A 169 -4.80 6.73 7.53
N GLU A 170 -3.72 6.66 6.77
CA GLU A 170 -2.52 5.88 7.10
C GLU A 170 -1.41 6.72 7.78
N LYS A 171 -1.78 7.80 8.51
CA LYS A 171 -0.83 8.70 9.19
C LYS A 171 0.18 7.99 10.07
N ASN A 172 -0.25 6.96 10.80
CA ASN A 172 0.64 6.21 11.69
C ASN A 172 1.71 5.46 10.89
N ALA A 173 1.34 4.85 9.76
CA ALA A 173 2.28 4.17 8.88
C ALA A 173 3.32 5.14 8.31
N ILE A 174 2.87 6.30 7.82
CA ILE A 174 3.74 7.35 7.30
C ILE A 174 4.67 7.90 8.38
N SER A 175 4.17 8.12 9.58
CA SER A 175 5.00 8.60 10.71
C SER A 175 6.09 7.60 11.06
N GLU A 176 5.78 6.30 11.09
CA GLU A 176 6.75 5.25 11.36
C GLU A 176 7.78 5.12 10.21
N ALA A 177 7.36 5.22 8.96
CA ALA A 177 8.26 5.21 7.80
C ALA A 177 9.25 6.37 7.87
N LYS A 178 8.79 7.59 8.20
CA LYS A 178 9.63 8.77 8.37
C LYS A 178 10.67 8.61 9.49
N ILE A 179 10.30 8.00 10.62
CA ILE A 179 11.22 7.71 11.73
C ILE A 179 12.37 6.79 11.26
N LEU A 180 12.06 5.83 10.39
CA LEU A 180 13.03 4.88 9.86
C LEU A 180 13.74 5.36 8.58
N GLY A 181 13.38 6.54 8.08
CA GLY A 181 13.96 7.07 6.84
C GLY A 181 13.52 6.33 5.58
N ILE A 182 12.37 5.65 5.62
CA ILE A 182 11.80 4.92 4.48
C ILE A 182 11.00 5.91 3.62
N PRO A 183 11.37 6.13 2.34
CA PRO A 183 10.64 6.99 1.42
C PRO A 183 9.20 6.51 1.20
N VAL A 184 8.26 7.45 1.13
CA VAL A 184 6.83 7.18 0.97
C VAL A 184 6.34 7.67 -0.38
N VAL A 185 5.79 6.74 -1.16
CA VAL A 185 5.02 7.00 -2.39
C VAL A 185 3.55 6.90 -2.06
N ALA A 186 2.71 7.86 -2.44
CA ALA A 186 1.29 7.76 -2.10
C ALA A 186 0.35 8.28 -3.18
N ILE A 187 -0.84 7.64 -3.26
CA ILE A 187 -2.00 8.23 -3.95
C ILE A 187 -2.58 9.29 -3.01
N VAL A 188 -2.58 10.54 -3.47
CA VAL A 188 -2.97 11.72 -2.68
C VAL A 188 -4.18 12.36 -3.32
N ASP A 189 -5.33 12.29 -2.65
CA ASP A 189 -6.55 12.96 -3.08
C ASP A 189 -6.58 14.42 -2.59
N THR A 190 -7.53 15.19 -3.04
CA THR A 190 -7.66 16.64 -2.78
C THR A 190 -7.86 17.00 -1.30
N ASN A 191 -8.19 16.04 -0.43
CA ASN A 191 -8.39 16.21 1.01
C ASN A 191 -7.15 15.88 1.86
N CYS A 192 -6.04 15.47 1.23
CA CYS A 192 -4.80 15.07 1.89
C CYS A 192 -3.73 16.17 1.84
N ASP A 193 -2.71 16.08 2.69
CA ASP A 193 -1.53 16.95 2.65
C ASP A 193 -0.44 16.31 1.78
N PRO A 194 -0.07 16.90 0.63
CA PRO A 194 0.96 16.33 -0.23
C PRO A 194 2.37 16.41 0.36
N GLU A 195 2.62 17.26 1.36
CA GLU A 195 3.92 17.38 2.01
C GLU A 195 4.19 16.26 3.04
N GLU A 196 3.18 15.45 3.34
CA GLU A 196 3.36 14.29 4.22
C GLU A 196 4.09 13.12 3.54
N VAL A 197 4.29 13.16 2.22
CA VAL A 197 4.89 12.06 1.45
C VAL A 197 5.98 12.55 0.50
N ASP A 198 6.90 11.67 0.12
CA ASP A 198 8.04 12.03 -0.73
C ASP A 198 7.69 12.05 -2.21
N TYR A 199 6.88 11.08 -2.65
CA TYR A 199 6.40 10.97 -4.03
C TYR A 199 4.87 11.03 -4.06
N VAL A 200 4.36 12.18 -4.50
CA VAL A 200 2.92 12.45 -4.58
C VAL A 200 2.39 11.97 -5.92
N ILE A 201 1.39 11.09 -5.89
CA ILE A 201 0.58 10.73 -7.06
C ILE A 201 -0.81 11.34 -6.88
N PRO A 202 -1.11 12.50 -7.51
CA PRO A 202 -2.42 13.10 -7.38
C PRO A 202 -3.48 12.22 -8.03
N GLY A 203 -4.48 11.80 -7.28
CA GLY A 203 -5.50 10.91 -7.81
C GLY A 203 -6.59 10.55 -6.81
N ASN A 204 -7.68 10.01 -7.32
CA ASN A 204 -8.82 9.55 -6.55
C ASN A 204 -8.48 8.28 -5.76
N ASP A 205 -8.58 8.34 -4.45
CA ASP A 205 -8.35 7.20 -3.56
C ASP A 205 -9.65 6.46 -3.15
N ASP A 206 -10.82 6.96 -3.60
CA ASP A 206 -12.14 6.36 -3.36
C ASP A 206 -12.62 5.45 -4.48
N ALA A 207 -12.09 5.60 -5.70
CA ALA A 207 -12.48 4.80 -6.84
C ALA A 207 -11.64 3.52 -6.93
N ILE A 208 -12.25 2.35 -6.77
CA ILE A 208 -11.58 1.03 -6.85
C ILE A 208 -10.75 0.90 -8.14
N ARG A 209 -11.31 1.31 -9.29
CA ARG A 209 -10.62 1.25 -10.59
C ARG A 209 -9.40 2.17 -10.64
N ALA A 210 -9.46 3.36 -10.03
CA ALA A 210 -8.36 4.31 -9.99
C ALA A 210 -7.20 3.76 -9.14
N VAL A 211 -7.51 3.28 -7.94
CA VAL A 211 -6.53 2.66 -7.04
C VAL A 211 -5.90 1.43 -7.70
N LYS A 212 -6.71 0.51 -8.26
CA LYS A 212 -6.22 -0.71 -8.94
C LYS A 212 -5.29 -0.38 -10.11
N LEU A 213 -5.64 0.59 -10.94
CA LEU A 213 -4.83 1.01 -12.09
C LEU A 213 -3.45 1.53 -11.66
N ILE A 214 -3.39 2.43 -10.67
CA ILE A 214 -2.12 3.02 -10.21
C ILE A 214 -1.29 1.96 -9.49
N THR A 215 -1.89 1.19 -8.59
CA THR A 215 -1.21 0.11 -7.85
C THR A 215 -0.63 -0.93 -8.80
N ALA A 216 -1.38 -1.35 -9.82
CA ALA A 216 -0.90 -2.29 -10.83
C ALA A 216 0.29 -1.75 -11.61
N LYS A 217 0.30 -0.44 -11.95
CA LYS A 217 1.43 0.18 -12.64
C LYS A 217 2.68 0.21 -11.78
N LEU A 218 2.57 0.51 -10.49
CA LEU A 218 3.72 0.47 -9.59
C LEU A 218 4.24 -0.98 -9.41
N ALA A 219 3.34 -1.96 -9.32
CA ALA A 219 3.72 -3.37 -9.28
C ALA A 219 4.43 -3.83 -10.58
N ASP A 220 4.01 -3.33 -11.76
CA ASP A 220 4.73 -3.55 -13.02
C ASP A 220 6.18 -3.03 -12.93
N GLY A 221 6.39 -1.85 -12.34
CA GLY A 221 7.72 -1.28 -12.10
C GLY A 221 8.61 -2.13 -11.20
N ILE A 222 8.03 -2.72 -10.15
CA ILE A 222 8.73 -3.65 -9.25
C ILE A 222 9.18 -4.89 -10.02
N ILE A 223 8.27 -5.50 -10.79
CA ILE A 223 8.57 -6.71 -11.57
C ILE A 223 9.67 -6.42 -12.60
N GLU A 224 9.61 -5.28 -13.29
CA GLU A 224 10.64 -4.85 -14.24
C GLU A 224 12.00 -4.67 -13.55
N GLY A 225 12.03 -4.04 -12.35
CA GLY A 225 13.24 -3.87 -11.57
C GLY A 225 13.87 -5.21 -11.17
N ARG A 226 13.08 -6.17 -10.68
CA ARG A 226 13.55 -7.52 -10.30
C ARG A 226 14.06 -8.33 -11.50
N GLN A 227 13.43 -8.20 -12.68
CA GLN A 227 13.94 -8.85 -13.90
C GLN A 227 15.25 -8.24 -14.35
N GLY A 228 15.45 -6.93 -14.18
CA GLY A 228 16.72 -6.26 -14.46
C GLY A 228 17.86 -6.71 -13.54
N GLU A 229 17.58 -6.98 -12.26
CA GLU A 229 18.53 -7.54 -11.28
C GLU A 229 19.02 -8.94 -11.74
N GLN A 230 18.11 -9.83 -12.13
CA GLN A 230 18.44 -11.19 -12.59
C GLN A 230 19.28 -11.23 -13.87
N LEU A 231 19.27 -10.17 -14.69
CA LEU A 231 20.09 -10.07 -15.90
C LEU A 231 21.46 -9.41 -15.64
N ALA A 232 21.66 -8.82 -14.47
CA ALA A 232 22.90 -8.15 -14.07
C ALA A 232 23.84 -9.04 -13.24
N GLU A 233 23.33 -10.15 -12.67
CA GLU A 233 24.10 -11.24 -12.04
C GLU A 233 24.59 -12.25 -13.09
#